data_15249751638fbf9ec4e906a0da44f2b1
#
_entry.id   15249751638fbf9ec4e906a0da44f2b1
#
_cell.length_a   1.000
_cell.length_b   1.000
_cell.length_c   1.000
_cell.angle_alpha   90.00
_cell.angle_beta   90.00
_cell.angle_gamma   90.00
#
_symmetry.space_group_name_H-M   'P 1'
#
loop_
_entity.id
_entity.type
_entity.pdbx_description
1 polymer ?
#
loop_
_entity_poly.entity_id
_entity_poly.type
_entity_poly.pdbx_seq_one_letter_code
_entity_poly.pdbx_strand_id
1 'polypeptide(L)'
;SEKRYGMSKKDKKIEIQLSDAKVVVGKDKYDGYTLMIGKKLIGEIAELDDQFAIIKNGNVDSFYKNLEKAVEILIENYNLAK
;
A
#
# COMPACT_ATOMS: atom_id res chain seq x y z
N SER A 1 -26.68 -10.00 2.94
CA SER A 1 -26.51 -10.11 2.40
C SER A 1 -26.85 -10.23 2.37
N GLU A 2 -27.17 -10.10 2.38
CA GLU A 2 -27.21 -10.25 1.79
C GLU A 2 -27.60 -10.24 1.43
N LYS A 3 -28.11 -10.23 1.45
CA LYS A 3 -28.23 -10.29 0.71
C LYS A 3 -28.53 -10.15 0.15
N ARG A 4 -28.96 -10.03 0.22
CA ARG A 4 -28.89 -9.93 -0.65
C ARG A 4 -28.89 -9.53 -1.21
N TYR A 5 -29.18 -9.37 -1.04
CA TYR A 5 -28.73 -8.97 -1.94
C TYR A 5 -28.20 -8.89 -2.38
N GLY A 6 -28.47 -8.56 -2.32
CA GLY A 6 -27.67 -8.49 -3.12
C GLY A 6 -27.23 -8.10 -3.35
N MET A 7 -27.07 -8.06 -3.44
CA MET A 7 -26.36 -7.72 -3.88
C MET A 7 -25.84 -7.41 -4.23
N SER A 8 -25.78 -7.19 -4.26
CA SER A 8 -25.09 -6.88 -4.77
C SER A 8 -24.63 -6.46 -5.04
N LYS A 9 -24.68 -6.32 -5.22
CA LYS A 9 -24.11 -5.89 -5.48
C LYS A 9 -23.52 -5.60 -5.77
N LYS A 10 -23.19 -5.44 -6.25
CA LYS A 10 -22.44 -5.17 -6.48
C LYS A 10 -21.67 -4.78 -6.31
N ASP A 11 -21.69 -4.85 -6.52
CA ASP A 11 -20.90 -4.30 -6.26
C ASP A 11 -19.54 -4.34 -6.28
N LYS A 12 -18.98 -3.74 -6.45
CA LYS A 12 -17.63 -3.70 -6.71
C LYS A 12 -16.86 -3.27 -5.56
N LYS A 13 -16.32 -4.22 -4.88
CA LYS A 13 -15.50 -3.93 -3.77
C LYS A 13 -14.08 -3.87 -4.21
N ILE A 14 -13.40 -2.76 -3.91
CA ILE A 14 -11.97 -2.67 -4.10
C ILE A 14 -11.32 -3.33 -2.88
N GLU A 15 -10.59 -4.38 -3.12
CA GLU A 15 -9.95 -5.13 -2.06
C GLU A 15 -8.54 -4.61 -1.84
N ILE A 16 -8.32 -3.98 -0.70
CA ILE A 16 -7.02 -3.40 -0.35
C ILE A 16 -6.33 -4.36 0.62
N GLN A 17 -5.12 -4.79 0.27
CA GLN A 17 -4.34 -5.69 1.10
C GLN A 17 -2.99 -5.10 1.43
N LEU A 18 -2.67 -5.08 2.72
CA LEU A 18 -1.36 -4.67 3.19
C LEU A 18 -0.68 -5.92 3.73
N SER A 19 0.44 -6.28 3.15
CA SER A 19 1.14 -7.52 3.51
C SER A 19 2.57 -7.24 3.93
N ASP A 20 3.06 -8.02 4.89
CA ASP A 20 4.46 -7.94 5.28
C ASP A 20 5.35 -8.38 4.13
N ALA A 21 6.47 -7.69 3.95
CA ALA A 21 7.38 -8.01 2.88
C ALA A 21 8.76 -7.44 3.17
N LYS A 22 9.76 -7.98 2.47
CA LYS A 22 11.08 -7.36 2.48
C LYS A 22 11.10 -6.37 1.32
N VAL A 23 11.52 -5.16 1.61
CA VAL A 23 11.53 -4.08 0.63
C VAL A 23 12.98 -3.69 0.35
N VAL A 24 13.33 -3.66 -0.93
CA VAL A 24 14.68 -3.29 -1.34
C VAL A 24 14.77 -1.79 -1.50
N VAL A 25 15.73 -1.19 -0.81
CA VAL A 25 16.00 0.24 -0.89
C VAL A 25 17.49 0.39 -1.19
N GLY A 26 17.81 0.82 -2.41
CA GLY A 26 19.19 0.87 -2.84
C GLY A 26 19.77 -0.53 -2.91
N LYS A 27 20.77 -0.80 -2.07
CA LYS A 27 21.44 -2.09 -2.05
C LYS A 27 20.98 -3.00 -0.93
N ASP A 28 20.15 -2.49 -0.05
CA ASP A 28 19.78 -3.20 1.18
C ASP A 28 18.33 -3.60 1.19
N LYS A 29 18.03 -4.60 2.01
CA LYS A 29 16.65 -5.04 2.22
C LYS A 29 16.22 -4.67 3.62
N TYR A 30 15.00 -4.20 3.74
CA TYR A 30 14.43 -3.80 5.02
C TYR A 30 13.10 -4.48 5.22
N ASP A 31 12.71 -4.64 6.47
CA ASP A 31 11.36 -5.08 6.77
C ASP A 31 10.40 -3.99 6.32
N GLY A 32 9.26 -4.39 5.81
CA GLY A 32 8.29 -3.43 5.38
C GLY A 32 7.01 -4.08 4.91
N TYR A 33 6.35 -3.41 3.98
CA TYR A 33 5.02 -3.83 3.54
C TYR A 33 4.83 -3.57 2.07
N THR A 34 3.97 -4.38 1.45
CA THR A 34 3.48 -4.10 0.10
C THR A 34 2.00 -3.82 0.19
N LEU A 35 1.54 -2.86 -0.59
CA LEU A 35 0.13 -2.51 -0.64
C LEU A 35 -0.43 -2.89 -2.00
N MET A 36 -1.46 -3.74 -1.97
CA MET A 36 -2.10 -4.24 -3.19
C MET A 36 -3.54 -3.79 -3.24
N ILE A 37 -4.01 -3.50 -4.43
CA ILE A 37 -5.44 -3.32 -4.67
C ILE A 37 -5.80 -4.35 -5.73
N GLY A 38 -6.63 -5.33 -5.31
CA GLY A 38 -6.89 -6.46 -6.16
C GLY A 38 -5.61 -7.20 -6.45
N LYS A 39 -5.26 -7.32 -7.71
CA LYS A 39 -4.04 -8.00 -8.12
C LYS A 39 -2.90 -7.05 -8.45
N LYS A 40 -3.12 -5.75 -8.21
CA LYS A 40 -2.15 -4.75 -8.60
C LYS A 40 -1.37 -4.24 -7.40
N LEU A 41 -0.05 -4.25 -7.51
CA LEU A 41 0.82 -3.68 -6.49
C LEU A 41 0.83 -2.16 -6.68
N ILE A 42 0.40 -1.42 -5.68
CA ILE A 42 0.35 0.03 -5.80
C ILE A 42 1.44 0.74 -5.02
N GLY A 43 2.12 0.04 -4.13
CA GLY A 43 3.22 0.70 -3.45
C GLY A 43 3.94 -0.21 -2.47
N GLU A 44 5.12 0.25 -2.06
CA GLU A 44 5.94 -0.43 -1.08
C GLU A 44 6.31 0.55 0.01
N ILE A 45 6.36 0.06 1.25
CA ILE A 45 6.70 0.87 2.40
C ILE A 45 7.79 0.13 3.16
N ALA A 46 8.91 0.80 3.46
CA ALA A 46 9.99 0.22 4.23
C ALA A 46 10.03 0.86 5.61
N GLU A 47 10.40 0.05 6.61
CA GLU A 47 10.61 0.57 7.96
C GLU A 47 12.06 1.01 8.08
N LEU A 48 12.26 2.30 8.20
CA LEU A 48 13.59 2.90 8.27
C LEU A 48 13.63 3.91 9.40
N ASP A 49 14.58 3.76 10.32
CA ASP A 49 14.79 4.75 11.39
C ASP A 49 13.52 5.08 12.16
N ASP A 50 12.77 4.05 12.52
CA ASP A 50 11.50 4.19 13.26
C ASP A 50 10.44 4.98 12.50
N GLN A 51 10.59 5.07 11.20
CA GLN A 51 9.61 5.72 10.34
C GLN A 51 9.21 4.77 9.22
N PHE A 52 8.21 5.19 8.47
CA PHE A 52 7.73 4.40 7.35
C PHE A 52 7.99 5.18 6.08
N ALA A 53 8.79 4.61 5.19
CA ALA A 53 9.20 5.26 3.96
C ALA A 53 8.49 4.66 2.77
N ILE A 54 7.88 5.50 1.95
CA ILE A 54 7.32 5.05 0.69
C ILE A 54 8.48 4.91 -0.29
N ILE A 55 8.56 3.75 -0.93
CA ILE A 55 9.66 3.42 -1.83
C ILE A 55 9.15 3.39 -3.26
N LYS A 56 9.87 4.08 -4.13
CA LYS A 56 9.57 4.07 -5.56
C LYS A 56 10.84 3.82 -6.32
N ASN A 57 10.80 2.81 -7.17
CA ASN A 57 11.96 2.43 -7.99
C ASN A 57 13.23 2.19 -7.18
N GLY A 58 13.04 1.60 -5.99
CA GLY A 58 14.18 1.27 -5.13
C GLY A 58 14.74 2.43 -4.33
N ASN A 59 14.05 3.57 -4.35
CA ASN A 59 14.51 4.76 -3.62
C ASN A 59 13.41 5.29 -2.72
N VAL A 60 13.83 5.98 -1.66
CA VAL A 60 12.87 6.60 -0.76
C VAL A 60 12.23 7.80 -1.44
N ASP A 61 10.90 7.79 -1.45
CA ASP A 61 10.13 8.90 -1.98
C ASP A 61 9.77 9.88 -0.87
N SER A 62 9.31 9.35 0.26
CA SER A 62 8.88 10.18 1.37
C SER A 62 8.85 9.35 2.65
N PHE A 63 8.90 10.04 3.79
CA PHE A 63 8.82 9.42 5.12
C PHE A 63 7.57 9.84 5.85
N TYR A 64 7.03 8.92 6.64
CA TYR A 64 5.87 9.19 7.50
C TYR A 64 6.10 8.54 8.86
N LYS A 65 5.51 9.12 9.88
CA LYS A 65 5.71 8.64 11.24
C LYS A 65 4.93 7.38 11.57
N ASN A 66 3.84 7.16 10.85
CA ASN A 66 3.06 5.95 11.09
C ASN A 66 2.65 5.30 9.78
N LEU A 67 2.35 4.02 9.88
CA LEU A 67 2.03 3.22 8.72
C LEU A 67 0.74 3.68 8.05
N GLU A 68 -0.24 4.06 8.85
CA GLU A 68 -1.52 4.48 8.32
C GLU A 68 -1.38 5.68 7.38
N LYS A 69 -0.53 6.62 7.76
CA LYS A 69 -0.32 7.79 6.92
C LYS A 69 0.31 7.44 5.60
N ALA A 70 1.31 6.55 5.63
CA ALA A 70 1.95 6.10 4.39
C ALA A 70 0.96 5.40 3.48
N VAL A 71 0.10 4.55 4.05
CA VAL A 71 -0.93 3.85 3.29
C VAL A 71 -1.91 4.83 2.67
N GLU A 72 -2.35 5.82 3.45
CA GLU A 72 -3.26 6.85 2.93
C GLU A 72 -2.69 7.56 1.71
N ILE A 73 -1.42 7.92 1.80
CA ILE A 73 -0.77 8.65 0.70
C ILE A 73 -0.69 7.77 -0.55
N LEU A 74 -0.38 6.49 -0.38
CA LEU A 74 -0.34 5.57 -1.51
C LEU A 74 -1.69 5.44 -2.18
N ILE A 75 -2.75 5.35 -1.38
CA ILE A 75 -4.10 5.23 -1.91
C ILE A 75 -4.51 6.51 -2.63
N GLU A 76 -4.19 7.66 -2.06
CA GLU A 76 -4.49 8.95 -2.69
C GLU A 76 -3.80 9.06 -4.04
N ASN A 77 -2.51 8.70 -4.08
CA ASN A 77 -1.76 8.79 -5.32
C ASN A 77 -2.33 7.83 -6.37
N TYR A 78 -2.74 6.64 -5.95
CA TYR A 78 -3.35 5.70 -6.86
C TYR A 78 -4.63 6.27 -7.48
N ASN A 79 -5.47 6.90 -6.65
CA ASN A 79 -6.72 7.47 -7.12
C ASN A 79 -6.49 8.64 -8.07
N LEU A 80 -5.49 9.46 -7.78
CA LEU A 80 -5.19 10.61 -8.62
C LEU A 80 -4.57 10.22 -9.95
N ALA A 81 -3.90 9.08 -9.99
CA ALA A 81 -3.20 8.64 -11.18
C ALA A 81 -4.07 7.88 -12.17
N LYS A 82 -5.30 7.63 -11.81
CA LYS A 82 -6.20 6.83 -12.68
C LYS A 82 -6.57 7.56 -13.94
#